data_72e7fd1d419391ccacbb2f7a467eb1bf
#
_entry.id   72e7fd1d419391ccacbb2f7a467eb1bf
#
_cell.length_a   1.000
_cell.length_b   1.000
_cell.length_c   1.000
_cell.angle_alpha   90.00
_cell.angle_beta   90.00
_cell.angle_gamma   90.00
#
_symmetry.space_group_name_H-M   'P 1'
#
loop_
_entity.id
_entity.type
_entity.pdbx_description
1 polymer ?
#
loop_
_entity_poly.entity_id
_entity_poly.type
_entity_poly.pdbx_seq_one_letter_code
_entity_poly.pdbx_strand_id
1 'polypeptide(L)'
;MVNGAGGRPGSGATGGDGSPFPQGGLRHDALFYADDRDYRTAVQEFVEAGRVAGEPVLVALPTDRLRLVRPLLDPLDGVELADMAVIGRNPATIIAATLRSLVHRFPGRRVRVVGESLWPGRRPAAYRHCVEHEALINLGLADQPLTARCLFDRSRLPAATVGDVARTHPWLVSGGVAQPSVDYRSPLAVLRRLARPLPPPPGGALTEPVRPEGLAALRAAVAAVAEAAGLAAERVDDLRIAVTELASNALSHGTGPAVARCWAAAGELVCEVSGPGELADPLAGRIPPPVGSVRGRGLLLVHRLCDLVDVHVAAGVTTVRLRLELPTARVPAPRSAPDAAQGGFVRPAPL
;
A
#
# COMPACT_ATOMS: atom_id res chain seq x y z
N MET A 1 -47.19 -6.66 2.16
CA MET A 1 -46.85 -6.40 3.58
C MET A 1 -45.73 -7.34 3.94
N VAL A 2 -44.50 -6.87 3.92
CA VAL A 2 -43.34 -7.60 4.49
C VAL A 2 -42.52 -6.56 5.26
N ASN A 3 -42.45 -6.81 6.58
CA ASN A 3 -41.83 -5.94 7.58
C ASN A 3 -40.30 -5.83 7.39
N GLY A 4 -39.83 -4.57 7.32
CA GLY A 4 -38.43 -4.24 7.49
C GLY A 4 -37.98 -4.39 8.93
N ALA A 5 -37.01 -5.24 9.19
CA ALA A 5 -36.28 -5.28 10.43
C ALA A 5 -34.98 -4.50 10.26
N GLY A 6 -34.95 -3.25 10.69
CA GLY A 6 -33.76 -2.44 10.90
C GLY A 6 -33.00 -2.96 12.12
N GLY A 7 -31.96 -3.76 11.91
CA GLY A 7 -31.04 -4.15 12.96
C GLY A 7 -30.23 -2.93 13.44
N ARG A 8 -30.48 -2.45 14.65
CA ARG A 8 -29.59 -1.55 15.40
C ARG A 8 -28.27 -2.28 15.66
N PRO A 9 -27.12 -1.62 15.56
CA PRO A 9 -25.87 -2.22 16.01
C PRO A 9 -25.96 -2.49 17.51
N GLY A 10 -25.75 -3.75 17.89
CA GLY A 10 -25.78 -4.19 19.27
C GLY A 10 -24.82 -3.38 20.13
N SER A 11 -25.30 -3.01 21.33
CA SER A 11 -24.50 -2.45 22.42
C SER A 11 -23.37 -3.44 22.74
N GLY A 12 -22.13 -3.10 22.37
CA GLY A 12 -20.95 -3.91 22.61
C GLY A 12 -20.76 -4.12 24.13
N ALA A 13 -20.71 -5.38 24.52
CA ALA A 13 -20.21 -5.76 25.83
C ALA A 13 -18.76 -5.31 25.93
N THR A 14 -18.46 -4.43 26.89
CA THR A 14 -17.10 -4.08 27.28
C THR A 14 -16.38 -5.34 27.73
N GLY A 15 -15.22 -5.65 27.15
CA GLY A 15 -14.40 -6.78 27.57
C GLY A 15 -13.99 -6.62 29.04
N GLY A 16 -13.86 -7.74 29.76
CA GLY A 16 -13.57 -7.77 31.19
C GLY A 16 -12.25 -7.15 31.65
N ASP A 17 -11.47 -6.52 30.73
CA ASP A 17 -10.24 -5.79 30.98
C ASP A 17 -10.40 -4.26 30.88
N GLY A 18 -11.63 -3.74 30.76
CA GLY A 18 -11.90 -2.32 30.56
C GLY A 18 -11.54 -1.79 29.16
N SER A 19 -11.11 -2.66 28.23
CA SER A 19 -10.77 -2.28 26.87
C SER A 19 -12.05 -1.98 26.05
N PRO A 20 -12.11 -0.87 25.31
CA PRO A 20 -13.24 -0.57 24.44
C PRO A 20 -13.29 -1.46 23.19
N PHE A 21 -12.23 -2.24 22.92
CA PHE A 21 -12.11 -3.08 21.73
C PHE A 21 -12.72 -4.47 21.91
N PRO A 22 -13.22 -5.11 20.82
CA PRO A 22 -13.67 -6.51 20.86
C PRO A 22 -12.58 -7.44 21.35
N GLN A 23 -12.93 -8.44 22.15
CA GLN A 23 -12.01 -9.50 22.52
C GLN A 23 -11.76 -10.44 21.31
N GLY A 24 -10.53 -10.90 21.16
CA GLY A 24 -10.14 -11.79 20.05
C GLY A 24 -9.61 -11.01 18.85
N GLY A 25 -10.28 -10.94 17.75
CA GLY A 25 -9.91 -10.40 16.45
C GLY A 25 -9.10 -9.09 16.36
N LEU A 26 -9.24 -8.42 15.26
CA LEU A 26 -8.53 -7.18 14.94
C LEU A 26 -8.93 -6.02 15.85
N ARG A 27 -7.93 -5.30 16.35
CA ARG A 27 -8.07 -3.94 16.90
C ARG A 27 -7.39 -2.98 15.94
N HIS A 28 -8.15 -2.08 15.30
CA HIS A 28 -7.64 -1.16 14.28
C HIS A 28 -8.04 0.27 14.64
N ASP A 29 -7.05 1.07 14.99
CA ASP A 29 -7.25 2.48 15.37
C ASP A 29 -6.36 3.44 14.59
N ALA A 30 -6.82 4.69 14.44
CA ALA A 30 -6.04 5.79 13.94
C ALA A 30 -5.69 6.76 15.06
N LEU A 31 -4.43 7.21 15.08
CA LEU A 31 -3.96 8.26 15.94
C LEU A 31 -3.47 9.44 15.10
N PHE A 32 -4.04 10.63 15.35
CA PHE A 32 -3.62 11.87 14.72
C PHE A 32 -2.61 12.59 15.61
N TYR A 33 -1.41 12.81 15.06
CA TYR A 33 -0.37 13.61 15.72
C TYR A 33 -0.24 14.98 15.06
N ALA A 34 0.32 15.95 15.79
CA ALA A 34 0.52 17.31 15.30
C ALA A 34 2.00 17.68 15.14
N ASP A 35 2.89 17.07 15.94
CA ASP A 35 4.32 17.36 15.94
C ASP A 35 5.16 16.11 16.28
N ASP A 36 6.49 16.28 16.27
CA ASP A 36 7.44 15.20 16.55
C ASP A 36 7.40 14.70 17.99
N ARG A 37 6.96 15.52 18.95
CA ARG A 37 6.82 15.12 20.35
C ARG A 37 5.64 14.17 20.49
N ASP A 38 4.48 14.56 19.97
CA ASP A 38 3.27 13.72 19.94
C ASP A 38 3.57 12.39 19.26
N TYR A 39 4.30 12.45 18.13
CA TYR A 39 4.68 11.27 17.37
C TYR A 39 5.52 10.30 18.19
N ARG A 40 6.61 10.79 18.83
CA ARG A 40 7.49 9.97 19.67
C ARG A 40 6.72 9.36 20.83
N THR A 41 5.91 10.15 21.52
CA THR A 41 5.08 9.68 22.64
C THR A 41 4.14 8.56 22.19
N ALA A 42 3.42 8.76 21.08
CA ALA A 42 2.47 7.78 20.57
C ALA A 42 3.15 6.42 20.22
N VAL A 43 4.34 6.47 19.61
CA VAL A 43 5.10 5.25 19.28
C VAL A 43 5.61 4.57 20.54
N GLN A 44 6.21 5.33 21.48
CA GLN A 44 6.75 4.77 22.73
C GLN A 44 5.66 4.10 23.58
N GLU A 45 4.54 4.78 23.81
CA GLU A 45 3.42 4.25 24.60
C GLU A 45 2.85 2.97 23.97
N PHE A 46 2.72 2.94 22.64
CA PHE A 46 2.22 1.77 21.94
C PHE A 46 3.18 0.57 22.04
N VAL A 47 4.47 0.82 21.86
CA VAL A 47 5.51 -0.21 21.97
C VAL A 47 5.60 -0.75 23.41
N GLU A 48 5.62 0.15 24.41
CA GLU A 48 5.71 -0.25 25.81
C GLU A 48 4.49 -1.05 26.26
N ALA A 49 3.29 -0.65 25.85
CA ALA A 49 2.09 -1.44 26.11
C ALA A 49 2.16 -2.86 25.51
N GLY A 50 2.80 -3.02 24.34
CA GLY A 50 3.06 -4.33 23.74
C GLY A 50 4.04 -5.16 24.55
N ARG A 51 5.15 -4.56 24.98
CA ARG A 51 6.17 -5.22 25.81
C ARG A 51 5.61 -5.69 27.14
N VAL A 52 4.86 -4.85 27.83
CA VAL A 52 4.20 -5.21 29.10
C VAL A 52 3.21 -6.36 28.90
N ALA A 53 2.49 -6.39 27.78
CA ALA A 53 1.57 -7.47 27.43
C ALA A 53 2.29 -8.74 26.89
N GLY A 54 3.59 -8.71 26.69
CA GLY A 54 4.34 -9.80 26.06
C GLY A 54 3.98 -10.04 24.61
N GLU A 55 3.45 -9.03 23.90
CA GLU A 55 3.04 -9.10 22.51
C GLU A 55 4.23 -8.71 21.59
N PRO A 56 4.53 -9.46 20.53
CA PRO A 56 5.51 -9.03 19.52
C PRO A 56 5.08 -7.72 18.87
N VAL A 57 6.01 -6.78 18.68
CA VAL A 57 5.73 -5.45 18.14
C VAL A 57 6.49 -5.23 16.85
N LEU A 58 5.79 -4.78 15.81
CA LEU A 58 6.37 -4.25 14.57
C LEU A 58 6.13 -2.73 14.51
N VAL A 59 7.20 -1.99 14.30
CA VAL A 59 7.19 -0.54 14.04
C VAL A 59 7.50 -0.31 12.56
N ALA A 60 6.47 -0.02 11.76
CA ALA A 60 6.53 0.10 10.30
C ALA A 60 6.26 1.57 9.89
N LEU A 61 7.31 2.37 9.81
CA LEU A 61 7.22 3.82 9.64
C LEU A 61 8.05 4.30 8.43
N PRO A 62 7.73 5.47 7.85
CA PRO A 62 8.56 6.08 6.81
C PRO A 62 10.00 6.30 7.28
N THR A 63 10.95 6.27 6.36
CA THR A 63 12.39 6.35 6.62
C THR A 63 12.78 7.44 7.63
N ASP A 64 12.27 8.66 7.43
CA ASP A 64 12.60 9.80 8.31
C ASP A 64 11.97 9.64 9.71
N ARG A 65 10.77 9.07 9.79
CA ARG A 65 10.09 8.77 11.04
C ARG A 65 10.76 7.63 11.80
N LEU A 66 11.27 6.61 11.10
CA LEU A 66 12.10 5.59 11.73
C LEU A 66 13.37 6.16 12.35
N ARG A 67 14.06 7.06 11.65
CA ARG A 67 15.24 7.74 12.21
C ARG A 67 14.91 8.52 13.48
N LEU A 68 13.74 9.14 13.53
CA LEU A 68 13.27 9.91 14.68
C LEU A 68 13.02 9.06 15.93
N VAL A 69 12.50 7.84 15.76
CA VAL A 69 12.09 6.97 16.89
C VAL A 69 13.11 5.89 17.22
N ARG A 70 13.99 5.51 16.29
CA ARG A 70 15.00 4.45 16.51
C ARG A 70 15.79 4.62 17.82
N PRO A 71 16.31 5.81 18.20
CA PRO A 71 17.04 5.98 19.44
C PRO A 71 16.23 5.69 20.70
N LEU A 72 14.90 5.68 20.61
CA LEU A 72 13.98 5.43 21.72
C LEU A 72 13.64 3.93 21.84
N LEU A 73 13.88 3.16 20.77
CA LEU A 73 13.45 1.77 20.62
C LEU A 73 14.64 0.78 20.58
N ASP A 74 15.86 1.26 20.37
CA ASP A 74 17.09 0.44 20.39
C ASP A 74 17.70 0.39 21.79
N PRO A 75 18.05 -0.79 22.37
CA PRO A 75 17.81 -2.13 21.90
C PRO A 75 16.64 -2.80 22.66
N LEU A 76 15.41 -2.65 22.20
CA LEU A 76 14.25 -3.27 22.84
C LEU A 76 14.00 -4.68 22.29
N ASP A 77 14.11 -5.69 23.14
CA ASP A 77 13.78 -7.08 22.79
C ASP A 77 12.31 -7.21 22.38
N GLY A 78 12.06 -7.96 21.30
CA GLY A 78 10.72 -8.21 20.79
C GLY A 78 10.11 -7.10 19.92
N VAL A 79 10.93 -6.07 19.58
CA VAL A 79 10.51 -4.97 18.68
C VAL A 79 11.25 -5.08 17.35
N GLU A 80 10.49 -5.18 16.26
CA GLU A 80 11.00 -5.16 14.89
C GLU A 80 10.77 -3.79 14.25
N LEU A 81 11.76 -3.31 13.48
CA LEU A 81 11.65 -2.06 12.74
C LEU A 81 11.60 -2.35 11.24
N ALA A 82 10.67 -1.73 10.53
CA ALA A 82 10.54 -1.85 9.08
C ALA A 82 10.33 -0.48 8.43
N ASP A 83 11.00 -0.24 7.30
CA ASP A 83 10.81 0.99 6.54
C ASP A 83 9.55 0.89 5.67
N MET A 84 8.53 1.67 5.99
CA MET A 84 7.27 1.71 5.26
C MET A 84 7.45 2.21 3.82
N ALA A 85 8.47 3.01 3.54
CA ALA A 85 8.78 3.41 2.17
C ALA A 85 9.21 2.22 1.31
N VAL A 86 9.75 1.17 1.93
CA VAL A 86 10.15 -0.07 1.26
C VAL A 86 9.02 -1.09 1.26
N ILE A 87 8.56 -1.53 2.45
CA ILE A 87 7.57 -2.60 2.58
C ILE A 87 6.17 -2.18 2.10
N GLY A 88 5.86 -0.89 2.17
CA GLY A 88 4.60 -0.28 1.76
C GLY A 88 4.67 0.42 0.41
N ARG A 89 5.73 0.22 -0.40
CA ARG A 89 5.85 0.82 -1.74
C ARG A 89 4.57 0.62 -2.55
N ASN A 90 4.09 -0.61 -2.62
CA ASN A 90 2.73 -0.93 -3.04
C ASN A 90 1.85 -1.21 -1.81
N PRO A 91 0.90 -0.34 -1.43
CA PRO A 91 0.04 -0.55 -0.27
C PRO A 91 -0.75 -1.85 -0.30
N ALA A 92 -1.03 -2.38 -1.48
CA ALA A 92 -1.79 -3.63 -1.64
C ALA A 92 -1.05 -4.86 -1.08
N THR A 93 0.28 -4.79 -0.93
CA THR A 93 1.08 -5.91 -0.42
C THR A 93 1.15 -5.98 1.11
N ILE A 94 0.86 -4.88 1.82
CA ILE A 94 1.08 -4.78 3.27
C ILE A 94 0.26 -5.83 4.04
N ILE A 95 -1.00 -6.05 3.67
CA ILE A 95 -1.86 -7.05 4.35
C ILE A 95 -1.23 -8.44 4.26
N ALA A 96 -0.85 -8.89 3.05
CA ALA A 96 -0.33 -10.24 2.84
C ALA A 96 1.11 -10.39 3.35
N ALA A 97 2.00 -9.49 2.92
CA ALA A 97 3.43 -9.67 3.10
C ALA A 97 3.93 -9.22 4.48
N THR A 98 3.21 -8.30 5.14
CA THR A 98 3.62 -7.75 6.44
C THR A 98 2.69 -8.21 7.55
N LEU A 99 1.42 -7.83 7.52
CA LEU A 99 0.51 -8.03 8.66
C LEU A 99 0.18 -9.51 8.89
N ARG A 100 -0.25 -10.21 7.85
CA ARG A 100 -0.54 -11.66 7.95
C ARG A 100 0.73 -12.48 8.22
N SER A 101 1.84 -12.12 7.59
CA SER A 101 3.13 -12.77 7.83
C SER A 101 3.55 -12.64 9.30
N LEU A 102 3.39 -11.47 9.91
CA LEU A 102 3.66 -11.25 11.33
C LEU A 102 2.77 -12.14 12.21
N VAL A 103 1.45 -12.14 11.99
CA VAL A 103 0.51 -12.98 12.74
C VAL A 103 0.90 -14.47 12.64
N HIS A 104 1.24 -14.95 11.44
CA HIS A 104 1.62 -16.35 11.22
C HIS A 104 2.94 -16.74 11.90
N ARG A 105 3.85 -15.80 12.13
CA ARG A 105 5.10 -16.08 12.89
C ARG A 105 4.87 -16.30 14.37
N PHE A 106 3.75 -15.83 14.91
CA PHE A 106 3.42 -15.91 16.33
C PHE A 106 2.04 -16.55 16.56
N PRO A 107 1.86 -17.85 16.23
CA PRO A 107 0.57 -18.51 16.32
C PRO A 107 0.04 -18.51 17.75
N GLY A 108 -1.27 -18.19 17.90
CA GLY A 108 -1.94 -18.13 19.20
C GLY A 108 -1.62 -16.91 20.05
N ARG A 109 -0.73 -16.03 19.59
CA ARG A 109 -0.39 -14.77 20.29
C ARG A 109 -0.98 -13.57 19.56
N ARG A 110 -1.39 -12.58 20.33
CA ARG A 110 -1.68 -11.26 19.77
C ARG A 110 -0.37 -10.59 19.38
N VAL A 111 -0.36 -9.95 18.22
CA VAL A 111 0.77 -9.14 17.75
C VAL A 111 0.36 -7.68 17.64
N ARG A 112 1.33 -6.77 17.70
CA ARG A 112 1.11 -5.33 17.56
C ARG A 112 1.84 -4.77 16.36
N VAL A 113 1.18 -3.84 15.68
CA VAL A 113 1.81 -3.06 14.60
C VAL A 113 1.46 -1.60 14.79
N VAL A 114 2.47 -0.74 14.87
CA VAL A 114 2.31 0.70 14.66
C VAL A 114 2.86 1.05 13.29
N GLY A 115 2.04 1.70 12.45
CA GLY A 115 2.37 1.98 11.06
C GLY A 115 1.95 3.36 10.61
N GLU A 116 2.57 3.83 9.52
CA GLU A 116 2.17 5.05 8.83
C GLU A 116 2.17 4.76 7.33
N SER A 117 1.00 4.35 6.81
CA SER A 117 0.82 3.98 5.40
C SER A 117 0.68 5.20 4.49
N LEU A 118 0.26 6.34 5.06
CA LEU A 118 -0.03 7.57 4.35
C LEU A 118 0.60 8.75 5.09
N TRP A 119 1.68 9.30 4.53
CA TRP A 119 2.46 10.39 5.12
C TRP A 119 2.61 11.58 4.16
N PRO A 120 2.90 12.79 4.66
CA PRO A 120 3.19 13.96 3.83
C PRO A 120 4.39 13.69 2.90
N GLY A 121 4.19 13.93 1.60
CA GLY A 121 5.23 13.66 0.59
C GLY A 121 5.18 12.26 -0.03
N ARG A 122 4.28 11.38 0.41
CA ARG A 122 3.98 10.16 -0.35
C ARG A 122 3.41 10.50 -1.73
N ARG A 123 3.77 9.70 -2.74
CA ARG A 123 3.29 9.92 -4.12
C ARG A 123 1.77 10.07 -4.19
N PRO A 124 1.25 11.12 -4.88
CA PRO A 124 -0.18 11.31 -5.02
C PRO A 124 -0.91 10.12 -5.65
N ALA A 125 -0.27 9.41 -6.59
CA ALA A 125 -0.82 8.22 -7.23
C ALA A 125 -1.08 7.08 -6.23
N ALA A 126 -0.33 6.98 -5.13
CA ALA A 126 -0.51 5.96 -4.11
C ALA A 126 -1.65 6.26 -3.12
N TYR A 127 -2.17 7.49 -3.08
CA TYR A 127 -3.17 7.92 -2.09
C TYR A 127 -4.38 7.00 -2.02
N ARG A 128 -5.02 6.76 -3.17
CA ARG A 128 -6.19 5.89 -3.26
C ARG A 128 -5.89 4.49 -2.72
N HIS A 129 -4.74 3.92 -3.09
CA HIS A 129 -4.33 2.59 -2.66
C HIS A 129 -4.04 2.51 -1.16
N CYS A 130 -3.56 3.61 -0.54
CA CYS A 130 -3.42 3.69 0.92
C CYS A 130 -4.79 3.68 1.60
N VAL A 131 -5.75 4.48 1.13
CA VAL A 131 -7.12 4.49 1.70
C VAL A 131 -7.82 3.15 1.50
N GLU A 132 -7.63 2.49 0.34
CA GLU A 132 -8.10 1.12 0.09
C GLU A 132 -7.48 0.12 1.07
N HIS A 133 -6.16 0.23 1.31
CA HIS A 133 -5.44 -0.63 2.26
C HIS A 133 -6.01 -0.49 3.67
N GLU A 134 -6.18 0.75 4.18
CA GLU A 134 -6.74 0.99 5.51
C GLU A 134 -8.18 0.44 5.65
N ALA A 135 -8.99 0.56 4.61
CA ALA A 135 -10.32 -0.04 4.62
C ALA A 135 -10.26 -1.57 4.65
N LEU A 136 -9.40 -2.17 3.80
CA LEU A 136 -9.31 -3.62 3.60
C LEU A 136 -8.63 -4.36 4.75
N ILE A 137 -7.85 -3.70 5.61
CA ILE A 137 -7.37 -4.26 6.88
C ILE A 137 -8.56 -4.80 7.68
N ASN A 138 -9.65 -4.01 7.80
CA ASN A 138 -10.84 -4.38 8.57
C ASN A 138 -11.59 -5.59 8.00
N LEU A 139 -11.43 -5.89 6.73
CA LEU A 139 -12.02 -7.07 6.08
C LEU A 139 -11.08 -8.26 6.11
N GLY A 140 -9.82 -8.04 5.74
CA GLY A 140 -8.85 -9.10 5.52
C GLY A 140 -8.20 -9.66 6.78
N LEU A 141 -8.34 -8.96 7.91
CA LEU A 141 -7.72 -9.31 9.20
C LEU A 141 -8.71 -9.32 10.36
N ALA A 142 -10.02 -9.27 10.08
CA ALA A 142 -11.06 -9.13 11.10
C ALA A 142 -10.97 -10.16 12.24
N ASP A 143 -10.62 -11.40 11.89
CA ASP A 143 -10.51 -12.56 12.80
C ASP A 143 -9.09 -12.75 13.37
N GLN A 144 -8.12 -11.91 12.98
CA GLN A 144 -6.75 -12.10 13.38
C GLN A 144 -6.43 -11.43 14.72
N PRO A 145 -5.64 -12.08 15.62
CA PRO A 145 -5.24 -11.50 16.90
C PRO A 145 -4.18 -10.40 16.69
N LEU A 146 -4.60 -9.28 16.12
CA LEU A 146 -3.76 -8.15 15.74
C LEU A 146 -4.26 -6.85 16.35
N THR A 147 -3.35 -6.06 16.91
CA THR A 147 -3.59 -4.65 17.24
C THR A 147 -2.80 -3.80 16.25
N ALA A 148 -3.50 -3.06 15.41
CA ALA A 148 -2.90 -2.15 14.41
C ALA A 148 -3.26 -0.70 14.77
N ARG A 149 -2.23 0.11 15.01
CA ARG A 149 -2.34 1.57 15.17
C ARG A 149 -1.73 2.26 13.96
N CYS A 150 -2.53 3.06 13.28
CA CYS A 150 -2.09 3.84 12.14
C CYS A 150 -1.91 5.30 12.54
N LEU A 151 -0.73 5.86 12.24
CA LEU A 151 -0.37 7.24 12.58
C LEU A 151 -0.61 8.16 11.40
N PHE A 152 -1.13 9.38 11.65
CA PHE A 152 -1.43 10.36 10.62
C PHE A 152 -1.10 11.78 11.08
N ASP A 153 -0.34 12.49 10.27
CA ASP A 153 0.03 13.90 10.49
C ASP A 153 -1.15 14.83 10.20
N ARG A 154 -1.89 15.21 11.23
CA ARG A 154 -3.06 16.12 11.07
C ARG A 154 -2.67 17.55 10.70
N SER A 155 -1.43 17.94 10.94
CA SER A 155 -0.95 19.29 10.67
C SER A 155 -0.56 19.49 9.19
N ARG A 156 -0.19 18.42 8.49
CA ARG A 156 0.33 18.47 7.12
C ARG A 156 -0.52 17.73 6.10
N LEU A 157 -1.41 16.83 6.54
CA LEU A 157 -2.32 16.13 5.64
C LEU A 157 -3.54 17.01 5.30
N PRO A 158 -4.04 16.96 4.06
CA PRO A 158 -5.26 17.67 3.67
C PRO A 158 -6.48 17.21 4.50
N ALA A 159 -7.41 18.11 4.78
CA ALA A 159 -8.63 17.81 5.54
C ALA A 159 -9.44 16.64 4.92
N ALA A 160 -9.46 16.53 3.59
CA ALA A 160 -10.11 15.41 2.91
C ALA A 160 -9.48 14.07 3.28
N THR A 161 -8.14 14.03 3.44
CA THR A 161 -7.39 12.84 3.88
C THR A 161 -7.74 12.47 5.32
N VAL A 162 -7.78 13.45 6.22
CA VAL A 162 -8.20 13.25 7.63
C VAL A 162 -9.61 12.64 7.67
N GLY A 163 -10.53 13.14 6.83
CA GLY A 163 -11.87 12.57 6.70
C GLY A 163 -11.88 11.13 6.15
N ASP A 164 -10.99 10.80 5.22
CA ASP A 164 -10.90 9.42 4.71
C ASP A 164 -10.30 8.47 5.76
N VAL A 165 -9.34 8.92 6.56
CA VAL A 165 -8.81 8.17 7.71
C VAL A 165 -9.93 7.86 8.71
N ALA A 166 -10.75 8.84 9.09
CA ALA A 166 -11.86 8.63 10.01
C ALA A 166 -12.91 7.62 9.46
N ARG A 167 -13.07 7.54 8.13
CA ARG A 167 -13.98 6.57 7.48
C ARG A 167 -13.43 5.16 7.43
N THR A 168 -12.12 5.00 7.46
CA THR A 168 -11.48 3.67 7.34
C THR A 168 -11.15 3.03 8.69
N HIS A 169 -11.13 3.79 9.78
CA HIS A 169 -10.79 3.30 11.12
C HIS A 169 -12.00 3.25 12.03
N PRO A 170 -12.33 2.06 12.59
CA PRO A 170 -13.42 1.93 13.56
C PRO A 170 -13.21 2.75 14.82
N TRP A 171 -11.94 3.00 15.18
CA TRP A 171 -11.55 3.69 16.39
C TRP A 171 -10.58 4.83 16.08
N LEU A 172 -10.75 5.94 16.80
CA LEU A 172 -9.83 7.07 16.78
C LEU A 172 -9.24 7.24 18.19
N VAL A 173 -7.92 7.49 18.26
CA VAL A 173 -7.21 7.70 19.52
C VAL A 173 -6.84 9.17 19.67
N SER A 174 -7.22 9.76 20.80
CA SER A 174 -6.88 11.13 21.18
C SER A 174 -6.56 11.20 22.67
N GLY A 175 -5.43 11.78 23.03
CA GLY A 175 -4.99 11.86 24.44
C GLY A 175 -4.90 10.49 25.13
N GLY A 176 -4.48 9.44 24.41
CA GLY A 176 -4.39 8.08 24.94
C GLY A 176 -5.72 7.32 25.02
N VAL A 177 -6.86 7.96 24.75
CA VAL A 177 -8.20 7.36 24.84
C VAL A 177 -8.73 6.99 23.46
N ALA A 178 -9.11 5.72 23.28
CA ALA A 178 -9.75 5.23 22.06
C ALA A 178 -11.26 5.51 22.11
N GLN A 179 -11.80 6.07 21.04
CA GLN A 179 -13.22 6.37 20.87
C GLN A 179 -13.72 5.82 19.55
N PRO A 180 -14.96 5.32 19.45
CA PRO A 180 -15.54 4.91 18.18
C PRO A 180 -15.56 6.07 17.18
N SER A 181 -15.16 5.81 15.94
CA SER A 181 -15.26 6.80 14.87
C SER A 181 -16.71 6.92 14.39
N VAL A 182 -17.31 8.07 14.55
CA VAL A 182 -18.69 8.35 14.08
C VAL A 182 -18.78 8.36 12.54
N ASP A 183 -17.65 8.61 11.89
CA ASP A 183 -17.52 8.63 10.43
C ASP A 183 -17.19 7.27 9.83
N TYR A 184 -16.91 6.25 10.63
CA TYR A 184 -16.54 4.92 10.12
C TYR A 184 -17.55 4.38 9.12
N ARG A 185 -17.05 3.81 8.06
CA ARG A 185 -17.86 3.16 7.01
C ARG A 185 -17.35 1.74 6.75
N SER A 186 -18.25 0.85 6.35
CA SER A 186 -17.83 -0.50 5.98
C SER A 186 -16.79 -0.46 4.84
N PRO A 187 -15.83 -1.42 4.80
CA PRO A 187 -14.81 -1.47 3.76
C PRO A 187 -15.38 -1.37 2.35
N LEU A 188 -16.47 -2.10 2.07
CA LEU A 188 -17.12 -2.08 0.76
C LEU A 188 -17.74 -0.71 0.41
N ALA A 189 -18.23 0.04 1.41
CA ALA A 189 -18.74 1.39 1.18
C ALA A 189 -17.59 2.36 0.83
N VAL A 190 -16.44 2.22 1.49
CA VAL A 190 -15.23 2.99 1.17
C VAL A 190 -14.75 2.67 -0.24
N LEU A 191 -14.63 1.38 -0.60
CA LEU A 191 -14.20 0.97 -1.94
C LEU A 191 -15.13 1.50 -3.04
N ARG A 192 -16.46 1.43 -2.84
CA ARG A 192 -17.43 2.02 -3.79
C ARG A 192 -17.24 3.52 -3.95
N ARG A 193 -16.96 4.24 -2.87
CA ARG A 193 -16.68 5.69 -2.92
C ARG A 193 -15.38 6.02 -3.67
N LEU A 194 -14.38 5.16 -3.55
CA LEU A 194 -13.08 5.32 -4.23
C LEU A 194 -13.12 4.85 -5.69
N ALA A 195 -14.10 4.02 -6.07
CA ALA A 195 -14.22 3.52 -7.43
C ALA A 195 -14.39 4.68 -8.41
N ARG A 196 -13.48 4.79 -9.38
CA ARG A 196 -13.51 5.78 -10.47
C ARG A 196 -13.09 5.10 -11.76
N PRO A 197 -13.68 5.50 -12.90
CA PRO A 197 -13.21 5.04 -14.19
C PRO A 197 -11.71 5.34 -14.35
N LEU A 198 -10.99 4.39 -14.92
CA LEU A 198 -9.60 4.62 -15.29
C LEU A 198 -9.55 5.58 -16.49
N PRO A 199 -8.64 6.56 -16.51
CA PRO A 199 -8.43 7.38 -17.69
C PRO A 199 -8.13 6.49 -18.92
N PRO A 200 -8.64 6.84 -20.11
CA PRO A 200 -8.38 6.05 -21.31
C PRO A 200 -6.89 6.03 -21.64
N PRO A 201 -6.40 4.96 -22.26
CA PRO A 201 -5.05 4.93 -22.80
C PRO A 201 -4.82 6.06 -23.80
N PRO A 202 -3.62 6.63 -23.89
CA PRO A 202 -3.31 7.67 -24.88
C PRO A 202 -3.32 7.10 -26.31
N GLY A 203 -3.52 7.96 -27.29
CA GLY A 203 -3.29 7.59 -28.70
C GLY A 203 -1.84 7.13 -28.88
N GLY A 204 -1.64 6.03 -29.61
CA GLY A 204 -0.32 5.45 -29.83
C GLY A 204 0.14 4.45 -28.74
N ALA A 205 -0.70 4.15 -27.75
CA ALA A 205 -0.43 3.03 -26.84
C ALA A 205 -0.32 1.71 -27.63
N LEU A 206 0.70 0.89 -27.34
CA LEU A 206 0.76 -0.49 -27.81
C LEU A 206 -0.58 -1.17 -27.49
N THR A 207 -1.16 -1.85 -28.46
CA THR A 207 -2.44 -2.54 -28.29
C THR A 207 -2.37 -3.91 -28.94
N GLU A 208 -2.48 -4.95 -28.12
CA GLU A 208 -2.35 -6.35 -28.57
C GLU A 208 -3.54 -7.20 -28.09
N PRO A 209 -4.09 -8.06 -28.95
CA PRO A 209 -5.10 -9.02 -28.54
C PRO A 209 -4.45 -10.08 -27.62
N VAL A 210 -5.15 -10.45 -26.55
CA VAL A 210 -4.70 -11.53 -25.66
C VAL A 210 -5.18 -12.86 -26.21
N ARG A 211 -4.23 -13.72 -26.62
CA ARG A 211 -4.48 -15.06 -27.16
C ARG A 211 -3.51 -16.07 -26.55
N PRO A 212 -3.89 -17.34 -26.37
CA PRO A 212 -2.99 -18.36 -25.81
C PRO A 212 -1.68 -18.49 -26.57
N GLU A 213 -1.74 -18.55 -27.89
CA GLU A 213 -0.57 -18.65 -28.79
C GLU A 213 0.23 -17.34 -28.88
N GLY A 214 -0.37 -16.22 -28.51
CA GLY A 214 0.23 -14.87 -28.59
C GLY A 214 0.98 -14.43 -27.34
N LEU A 215 0.99 -15.19 -26.24
CA LEU A 215 1.58 -14.75 -24.97
C LEU A 215 3.08 -14.46 -25.06
N ALA A 216 3.83 -15.18 -25.88
CA ALA A 216 5.25 -14.92 -26.08
C ALA A 216 5.48 -13.60 -26.83
N ALA A 217 4.69 -13.34 -27.88
CA ALA A 217 4.74 -12.08 -28.64
C ALA A 217 4.31 -10.88 -27.76
N LEU A 218 3.25 -11.04 -26.96
CA LEU A 218 2.81 -10.02 -26.00
C LEU A 218 3.91 -9.65 -25.02
N ARG A 219 4.60 -10.64 -24.41
CA ARG A 219 5.74 -10.38 -23.52
C ARG A 219 6.86 -9.61 -24.20
N ALA A 220 7.18 -9.96 -25.43
CA ALA A 220 8.21 -9.27 -26.20
C ALA A 220 7.81 -7.83 -26.52
N ALA A 221 6.56 -7.61 -26.95
CA ALA A 221 6.05 -6.30 -27.29
C ALA A 221 6.02 -5.34 -26.09
N VAL A 222 5.51 -5.78 -24.92
CA VAL A 222 5.50 -4.94 -23.72
C VAL A 222 6.93 -4.68 -23.19
N ALA A 223 7.84 -5.65 -23.31
CA ALA A 223 9.23 -5.46 -22.95
C ALA A 223 9.91 -4.40 -23.83
N ALA A 224 9.69 -4.42 -25.12
CA ALA A 224 10.23 -3.40 -26.02
C ALA A 224 9.76 -1.97 -25.68
N VAL A 225 8.48 -1.79 -25.29
CA VAL A 225 7.97 -0.51 -24.81
C VAL A 225 8.66 -0.10 -23.50
N ALA A 226 8.86 -1.05 -22.56
CA ALA A 226 9.48 -0.81 -21.28
C ALA A 226 10.96 -0.42 -21.41
N GLU A 227 11.72 -1.13 -22.25
CA GLU A 227 13.11 -0.88 -22.56
C GLU A 227 13.27 0.50 -23.23
N ALA A 228 12.42 0.81 -24.22
CA ALA A 228 12.41 2.12 -24.87
C ALA A 228 12.09 3.27 -23.92
N ALA A 229 11.29 3.00 -22.86
CA ALA A 229 10.99 3.95 -21.79
C ALA A 229 12.10 4.07 -20.73
N GLY A 230 13.17 3.26 -20.81
CA GLY A 230 14.29 3.27 -19.88
C GLY A 230 14.05 2.51 -18.57
N LEU A 231 13.11 1.58 -18.55
CA LEU A 231 12.89 0.72 -17.37
C LEU A 231 14.12 -0.21 -17.19
N ALA A 232 14.58 -0.39 -15.95
CA ALA A 232 15.69 -1.29 -15.65
C ALA A 232 15.37 -2.75 -16.03
N ALA A 233 16.36 -3.52 -16.48
CA ALA A 233 16.18 -4.89 -17.00
C ALA A 233 15.43 -5.81 -16.03
N GLU A 234 15.78 -5.78 -14.74
CA GLU A 234 15.09 -6.55 -13.70
C GLU A 234 13.59 -6.21 -13.62
N ARG A 235 13.25 -4.91 -13.78
CA ARG A 235 11.86 -4.45 -13.77
C ARG A 235 11.12 -4.79 -15.07
N VAL A 236 11.83 -4.94 -16.19
CA VAL A 236 11.27 -5.47 -17.44
C VAL A 236 10.87 -6.94 -17.27
N ASP A 237 11.67 -7.72 -16.56
CA ASP A 237 11.32 -9.12 -16.25
C ASP A 237 10.13 -9.20 -15.29
N ASP A 238 10.06 -8.35 -14.26
CA ASP A 238 8.87 -8.20 -13.42
C ASP A 238 7.62 -7.91 -14.25
N LEU A 239 7.70 -6.99 -15.21
CA LEU A 239 6.61 -6.65 -16.12
C LEU A 239 6.18 -7.84 -16.98
N ARG A 240 7.13 -8.57 -17.55
CA ARG A 240 6.85 -9.77 -18.37
C ARG A 240 6.05 -10.80 -17.57
N ILE A 241 6.43 -11.04 -16.31
CA ILE A 241 5.71 -11.96 -15.42
C ILE A 241 4.31 -11.40 -15.12
N ALA A 242 4.22 -10.14 -14.68
CA ALA A 242 2.95 -9.52 -14.29
C ALA A 242 1.92 -9.51 -15.45
N VAL A 243 2.35 -9.15 -16.67
CA VAL A 243 1.47 -9.14 -17.85
C VAL A 243 1.05 -10.55 -18.23
N THR A 244 1.95 -11.55 -18.10
CA THR A 244 1.61 -12.95 -18.35
C THR A 244 0.53 -13.43 -17.41
N GLU A 245 0.64 -13.11 -16.11
CA GLU A 245 -0.37 -13.46 -15.11
C GLU A 245 -1.73 -12.81 -15.42
N LEU A 246 -1.75 -11.52 -15.78
CA LEU A 246 -2.98 -10.82 -16.15
C LEU A 246 -3.61 -11.38 -17.42
N ALA A 247 -2.79 -11.66 -18.45
CA ALA A 247 -3.26 -12.25 -19.71
C ALA A 247 -3.81 -13.66 -19.48
N SER A 248 -3.12 -14.49 -18.70
CA SER A 248 -3.55 -15.84 -18.34
C SER A 248 -4.86 -15.83 -17.54
N ASN A 249 -5.01 -14.87 -16.62
CA ASN A 249 -6.25 -14.67 -15.87
C ASN A 249 -7.42 -14.28 -16.81
N ALA A 250 -7.19 -13.38 -17.75
CA ALA A 250 -8.19 -12.98 -18.72
C ALA A 250 -8.61 -14.15 -19.64
N LEU A 251 -7.67 -15.01 -20.03
CA LEU A 251 -7.96 -16.22 -20.82
C LEU A 251 -8.69 -17.31 -20.02
N SER A 252 -8.38 -17.44 -18.72
CA SER A 252 -8.93 -18.52 -17.89
C SER A 252 -10.28 -18.19 -17.25
N HIS A 253 -10.53 -16.92 -16.98
CA HIS A 253 -11.71 -16.43 -16.25
C HIS A 253 -12.60 -15.50 -17.08
N GLY A 254 -12.08 -14.98 -18.19
CA GLY A 254 -12.84 -14.16 -19.12
C GLY A 254 -13.86 -14.97 -19.92
N THR A 255 -14.95 -14.32 -20.31
CA THR A 255 -16.03 -14.93 -21.12
C THR A 255 -15.95 -14.50 -22.59
N GLY A 256 -14.85 -13.85 -23.03
CA GLY A 256 -14.66 -13.38 -24.39
C GLY A 256 -13.28 -12.75 -24.63
N PRO A 257 -13.10 -12.03 -25.75
CA PRO A 257 -11.81 -11.50 -26.15
C PRO A 257 -11.28 -10.47 -25.13
N ALA A 258 -9.99 -10.55 -24.84
CA ALA A 258 -9.28 -9.58 -24.00
C ALA A 258 -8.19 -8.85 -24.81
N VAL A 259 -7.84 -7.65 -24.34
CA VAL A 259 -6.84 -6.78 -24.96
C VAL A 259 -5.85 -6.31 -23.91
N ALA A 260 -4.58 -6.35 -24.25
CA ALA A 260 -3.49 -5.76 -23.50
C ALA A 260 -3.05 -4.44 -24.14
N ARG A 261 -2.74 -3.42 -23.32
CA ARG A 261 -2.21 -2.15 -23.76
C ARG A 261 -1.01 -1.75 -22.90
N CYS A 262 -0.02 -1.10 -23.51
CA CYS A 262 1.15 -0.63 -22.79
C CYS A 262 1.64 0.73 -23.34
N TRP A 263 2.01 1.65 -22.41
CA TRP A 263 2.50 2.98 -22.77
C TRP A 263 3.33 3.58 -21.63
N ALA A 264 4.16 4.55 -21.94
CA ALA A 264 4.85 5.36 -20.94
C ALA A 264 4.20 6.75 -20.86
N ALA A 265 3.93 7.22 -19.64
CA ALA A 265 3.40 8.56 -19.40
C ALA A 265 3.70 9.03 -17.97
N ALA A 266 3.96 10.32 -17.81
CA ALA A 266 4.10 10.98 -16.50
C ALA A 266 5.13 10.32 -15.56
N GLY A 267 6.24 9.79 -16.09
CA GLY A 267 7.27 9.12 -15.29
C GLY A 267 6.92 7.70 -14.86
N GLU A 268 5.89 7.12 -15.44
CA GLU A 268 5.47 5.73 -15.20
C GLU A 268 5.39 4.96 -16.53
N LEU A 269 5.73 3.68 -16.49
CA LEU A 269 5.29 2.70 -17.46
C LEU A 269 3.94 2.14 -16.99
N VAL A 270 2.95 2.20 -17.85
CA VAL A 270 1.60 1.72 -17.57
C VAL A 270 1.28 0.55 -18.51
N CYS A 271 0.78 -0.53 -17.96
CA CYS A 271 0.27 -1.64 -18.76
C CYS A 271 -1.09 -2.06 -18.22
N GLU A 272 -2.04 -2.41 -19.10
CA GLU A 272 -3.35 -2.91 -18.70
C GLU A 272 -3.77 -4.11 -19.51
N VAL A 273 -4.54 -4.98 -18.86
CA VAL A 273 -5.28 -6.06 -19.53
C VAL A 273 -6.76 -5.84 -19.23
N SER A 274 -7.57 -5.81 -20.27
CA SER A 274 -9.01 -5.56 -20.21
C SER A 274 -9.76 -6.66 -20.96
N GLY A 275 -10.79 -7.21 -20.35
CA GLY A 275 -11.62 -8.24 -20.97
C GLY A 275 -12.92 -8.47 -20.22
N PRO A 276 -13.90 -9.17 -20.83
CA PRO A 276 -15.16 -9.47 -20.17
C PRO A 276 -14.96 -10.44 -19.03
N GLY A 277 -15.65 -10.20 -17.92
CA GLY A 277 -15.55 -10.96 -16.67
C GLY A 277 -15.68 -10.02 -15.47
N GLU A 278 -15.89 -10.60 -14.31
CA GLU A 278 -16.03 -9.87 -13.06
C GLU A 278 -14.99 -10.34 -12.04
N LEU A 279 -14.39 -9.40 -11.33
CA LEU A 279 -13.56 -9.64 -10.16
C LEU A 279 -14.33 -9.14 -8.93
N ALA A 280 -15.13 -10.01 -8.33
CA ALA A 280 -16.04 -9.65 -7.24
C ALA A 280 -15.36 -9.60 -5.86
N ASP A 281 -14.26 -10.33 -5.66
CA ASP A 281 -13.56 -10.37 -4.37
C ASP A 281 -12.67 -9.13 -4.18
N PRO A 282 -12.98 -8.24 -3.22
CA PRO A 282 -12.18 -7.04 -2.95
C PRO A 282 -10.79 -7.36 -2.36
N LEU A 283 -10.60 -8.57 -1.85
CA LEU A 283 -9.33 -9.05 -1.30
C LEU A 283 -8.50 -9.85 -2.31
N ALA A 284 -8.98 -9.99 -3.56
CA ALA A 284 -8.23 -10.67 -4.61
C ALA A 284 -6.82 -10.07 -4.77
N GLY A 285 -5.80 -10.91 -4.70
CA GLY A 285 -4.39 -10.50 -4.75
C GLY A 285 -3.86 -9.77 -3.51
N ARG A 286 -4.68 -9.57 -2.47
CA ARG A 286 -4.28 -8.91 -1.21
C ARG A 286 -4.17 -9.89 -0.04
N ILE A 287 -4.69 -11.09 -0.20
CA ILE A 287 -4.56 -12.20 0.75
C ILE A 287 -4.09 -13.43 0.01
N PRO A 288 -3.14 -14.21 0.57
CA PRO A 288 -2.76 -15.47 -0.01
C PRO A 288 -3.96 -16.43 -0.05
N PRO A 289 -4.13 -17.20 -1.14
CA PRO A 289 -5.13 -18.24 -1.18
C PRO A 289 -4.85 -19.32 -0.12
N PRO A 290 -5.85 -20.12 0.28
CA PRO A 290 -5.66 -21.22 1.22
C PRO A 290 -4.50 -22.14 0.82
N VAL A 291 -3.84 -22.74 1.83
CA VAL A 291 -2.76 -23.71 1.59
C VAL A 291 -3.30 -24.88 0.75
N GLY A 292 -2.55 -25.26 -0.27
CA GLY A 292 -2.97 -26.30 -1.23
C GLY A 292 -3.79 -25.77 -2.43
N SER A 293 -4.21 -24.51 -2.44
CA SER A 293 -4.85 -23.92 -3.61
C SER A 293 -3.86 -23.82 -4.78
N VAL A 294 -4.26 -24.34 -5.94
CA VAL A 294 -3.49 -24.24 -7.19
C VAL A 294 -3.67 -22.88 -7.87
N ARG A 295 -4.76 -22.15 -7.55
CA ARG A 295 -5.17 -20.89 -8.18
C ARG A 295 -5.19 -19.73 -7.17
N GLY A 296 -5.30 -18.50 -7.68
CA GLY A 296 -5.46 -17.29 -6.87
C GLY A 296 -4.16 -16.58 -6.47
N ARG A 297 -3.00 -17.04 -6.96
CA ARG A 297 -1.69 -16.43 -6.68
C ARG A 297 -1.26 -15.37 -7.69
N GLY A 298 -1.82 -15.40 -8.90
CA GLY A 298 -1.40 -14.52 -10.01
C GLY A 298 -1.50 -13.04 -9.65
N LEU A 299 -2.67 -12.58 -9.19
CA LEU A 299 -2.84 -11.17 -8.82
C LEU A 299 -2.01 -10.77 -7.57
N LEU A 300 -1.78 -11.69 -6.64
CA LEU A 300 -0.87 -11.47 -5.51
C LEU A 300 0.57 -11.23 -6.00
N LEU A 301 1.01 -12.01 -7.00
CA LEU A 301 2.31 -11.84 -7.63
C LEU A 301 2.39 -10.50 -8.39
N VAL A 302 1.35 -10.16 -9.15
CA VAL A 302 1.25 -8.87 -9.85
C VAL A 302 1.41 -7.70 -8.88
N HIS A 303 0.71 -7.72 -7.72
CA HIS A 303 0.87 -6.69 -6.70
C HIS A 303 2.30 -6.60 -6.13
N ARG A 304 3.00 -7.72 -6.01
CA ARG A 304 4.39 -7.74 -5.51
C ARG A 304 5.40 -7.18 -6.50
N LEU A 305 5.17 -7.41 -7.79
CA LEU A 305 6.08 -7.01 -8.86
C LEU A 305 5.86 -5.57 -9.33
N CYS A 306 4.68 -4.99 -9.10
CA CYS A 306 4.33 -3.66 -9.59
C CYS A 306 4.27 -2.63 -8.45
N ASP A 307 4.52 -1.36 -8.78
CA ASP A 307 4.47 -0.28 -7.81
C ASP A 307 3.03 0.07 -7.41
N LEU A 308 2.09 0.02 -8.36
CA LEU A 308 0.65 0.16 -8.13
C LEU A 308 -0.12 -0.75 -9.09
N VAL A 309 -1.29 -1.22 -8.64
CA VAL A 309 -2.21 -2.02 -9.45
C VAL A 309 -3.63 -1.53 -9.20
N ASP A 310 -4.25 -0.97 -10.24
CA ASP A 310 -5.65 -0.60 -10.23
C ASP A 310 -6.51 -1.74 -10.80
N VAL A 311 -7.61 -2.02 -10.11
CA VAL A 311 -8.65 -2.92 -10.62
C VAL A 311 -9.92 -2.10 -10.83
N HIS A 312 -10.49 -2.16 -12.02
CA HIS A 312 -11.73 -1.49 -12.36
C HIS A 312 -12.68 -2.46 -13.04
N VAL A 313 -13.89 -2.55 -12.51
CA VAL A 313 -14.96 -3.39 -13.06
C VAL A 313 -16.12 -2.49 -13.44
N ALA A 314 -16.49 -2.48 -14.70
CA ALA A 314 -17.62 -1.72 -15.22
C ALA A 314 -18.26 -2.43 -16.41
N ALA A 315 -19.59 -2.45 -16.46
CA ALA A 315 -20.36 -3.02 -17.56
C ALA A 315 -19.94 -4.45 -17.96
N GLY A 316 -19.62 -5.30 -16.98
CA GLY A 316 -19.19 -6.68 -17.21
C GLY A 316 -17.77 -6.83 -17.77
N VAL A 317 -16.99 -5.75 -17.76
CA VAL A 317 -15.58 -5.74 -18.16
C VAL A 317 -14.70 -5.47 -16.98
N THR A 318 -13.69 -6.32 -16.75
CA THR A 318 -12.62 -6.08 -15.80
C THR A 318 -11.40 -5.53 -16.50
N THR A 319 -10.87 -4.43 -16.02
CA THR A 319 -9.58 -3.86 -16.41
C THR A 319 -8.65 -3.89 -15.22
N VAL A 320 -7.50 -4.55 -15.37
CA VAL A 320 -6.41 -4.51 -14.39
C VAL A 320 -5.27 -3.71 -14.99
N ARG A 321 -4.94 -2.59 -14.38
CA ARG A 321 -3.89 -1.67 -14.80
C ARG A 321 -2.75 -1.68 -13.79
N LEU A 322 -1.58 -2.00 -14.24
CA LEU A 322 -0.35 -1.97 -13.46
C LEU A 322 0.51 -0.76 -13.84
N ARG A 323 1.26 -0.26 -12.86
CA ARG A 323 2.15 0.89 -13.01
C ARG A 323 3.52 0.55 -12.43
N LEU A 324 4.56 0.89 -13.17
CA LEU A 324 5.95 0.82 -12.74
C LEU A 324 6.59 2.21 -12.89
N GLU A 325 7.27 2.67 -11.84
CA GLU A 325 8.02 3.92 -11.89
C GLU A 325 9.18 3.81 -12.85
N LEU A 326 9.29 4.80 -13.73
CA LEU A 326 10.46 4.97 -14.57
C LEU A 326 11.56 5.70 -13.78
N PRO A 327 12.83 5.38 -14.02
CA PRO A 327 13.93 6.14 -13.42
C PRO A 327 13.75 7.63 -13.76
N THR A 328 13.77 8.49 -12.73
CA THR A 328 13.90 9.92 -12.98
C THR A 328 15.21 10.15 -13.72
N ALA A 329 15.16 10.79 -14.89
CA ALA A 329 16.37 11.22 -15.56
C ALA A 329 17.24 11.95 -14.53
N ARG A 330 18.43 11.42 -14.22
CA ARG A 330 19.38 12.14 -13.39
C ARG A 330 19.66 13.44 -14.14
N VAL A 331 19.17 14.57 -13.63
CA VAL A 331 19.70 15.85 -14.02
C VAL A 331 21.19 15.76 -13.69
N PRO A 332 22.09 15.80 -14.69
CA PRO A 332 23.53 15.78 -14.40
C PRO A 332 23.78 16.94 -13.45
N ALA A 333 24.46 16.67 -12.34
CA ALA A 333 24.90 17.73 -11.44
C ALA A 333 25.58 18.80 -12.28
N PRO A 334 25.27 20.08 -12.08
CA PRO A 334 25.98 21.14 -12.81
C PRO A 334 27.47 20.86 -12.65
N ARG A 335 28.18 20.72 -13.78
CA ARG A 335 29.62 20.57 -13.77
C ARG A 335 30.15 21.76 -12.98
N SER A 336 30.78 21.47 -11.84
CA SER A 336 31.56 22.48 -11.12
C SER A 336 32.45 23.17 -12.14
N ALA A 337 32.33 24.49 -12.24
CA ALA A 337 33.18 25.28 -13.08
C ALA A 337 34.66 24.95 -12.74
N PRO A 338 35.55 24.84 -13.73
CA PRO A 338 36.95 24.60 -13.45
C PRO A 338 37.46 25.76 -12.59
N ASP A 339 38.13 25.41 -11.51
CA ASP A 339 38.81 26.32 -10.59
C ASP A 339 39.66 27.29 -11.39
N ALA A 340 39.23 28.55 -11.48
CA ALA A 340 40.00 29.59 -12.16
C ALA A 340 41.18 29.97 -11.28
N ALA A 341 42.34 29.56 -11.75
CA ALA A 341 43.65 30.22 -11.57
C ALA A 341 44.05 30.56 -10.12
N GLN A 342 44.96 29.76 -9.61
CA GLN A 342 45.92 30.16 -8.61
C GLN A 342 46.69 31.39 -9.14
N GLY A 343 46.28 32.58 -8.72
CA GLY A 343 47.04 33.80 -8.84
C GLY A 343 48.26 33.75 -7.92
N GLY A 344 49.45 33.65 -8.48
CA GLY A 344 50.72 33.66 -7.75
C GLY A 344 50.90 34.95 -6.95
N PHE A 345 51.10 34.80 -5.65
CA PHE A 345 51.54 35.86 -4.75
C PHE A 345 53.05 36.09 -4.97
N VAL A 346 53.40 37.19 -5.63
CA VAL A 346 54.79 37.69 -5.70
C VAL A 346 55.15 38.32 -4.35
N ARG A 347 56.14 37.79 -3.63
CA ARG A 347 56.71 38.39 -2.42
C ARG A 347 57.61 39.58 -2.85
N PRO A 348 57.50 40.78 -2.21
CA PRO A 348 58.49 41.81 -2.36
C PRO A 348 59.77 41.48 -1.56
N ALA A 349 60.97 41.81 -2.14
CA ALA A 349 62.28 41.65 -1.53
C ALA A 349 62.47 42.65 -0.38
N PRO A 350 63.36 42.35 0.61
CA PRO A 350 63.61 43.24 1.73
C PRO A 350 64.70 44.26 1.31
N LEU A 351 64.50 45.50 1.76
CA LEU A 351 65.57 46.47 1.96
C LEU A 351 66.16 46.32 3.33
#